data_8c2e4ce8a9c8a6f5878f79134d05b191
#
_entry.id   8c2e4ce8a9c8a6f5878f79134d05b191
#
_cell.length_a   1.000
_cell.length_b   1.000
_cell.length_c   1.000
_cell.angle_alpha   90.00
_cell.angle_beta   90.00
_cell.angle_gamma   90.00
#
_symmetry.space_group_name_H-M   'P 1'
#
loop_
_entity.id
_entity.type
_entity.pdbx_description
1 polymer ?
#
loop_
_entity_poly.entity_id
_entity_poly.type
_entity_poly.pdbx_seq_one_letter_code
_entity_poly.pdbx_strand_id
1 'polypeptide(L)'
;MRDRKFYDRVSDSLLFKLTDGKYVTVEEYFKVEEGETEPAEKILYYTSDPEGQAQYVSLFEAEGIKVAVLDRLIDTQFVQMYESYAGEGGVKFRRIDADVAAALQADGDVTESEALTALYREVSGNDKLEVKFTPLKDESTPAMLTV
;
A
#
# COMPACT_ATOMS: atom_id res chain seq x y z
N MET A 1 -2.42 -11.98 -21.17
CA MET A 1 -1.89 -10.87 -21.98
C MET A 1 -0.37 -10.94 -21.90
N ARG A 2 0.33 -11.26 -22.98
CA ARG A 2 1.80 -11.49 -22.99
C ARG A 2 2.49 -10.69 -24.09
N ASP A 3 1.99 -9.51 -24.40
CA ASP A 3 2.54 -8.70 -25.49
C ASP A 3 3.34 -7.54 -24.92
N ARG A 4 4.67 -7.72 -24.88
CA ARG A 4 5.61 -6.68 -24.46
C ARG A 4 5.50 -5.43 -25.33
N LYS A 5 5.23 -5.58 -26.61
CA LYS A 5 5.07 -4.43 -27.51
C LYS A 5 3.85 -3.57 -27.17
N PHE A 6 2.80 -4.20 -26.62
CA PHE A 6 1.66 -3.46 -26.11
C PHE A 6 2.05 -2.69 -24.85
N TYR A 7 2.75 -3.33 -23.90
CA TYR A 7 3.26 -2.68 -22.70
C TYR A 7 4.12 -1.46 -23.06
N ASP A 8 5.13 -1.63 -23.90
CA ASP A 8 6.05 -0.55 -24.30
C ASP A 8 5.35 0.66 -24.94
N ARG A 9 4.15 0.47 -25.49
CA ARG A 9 3.35 1.56 -26.09
C ARG A 9 2.41 2.27 -25.14
N VAL A 10 1.98 1.61 -24.07
CA VAL A 10 0.92 2.12 -23.19
C VAL A 10 1.41 2.46 -21.79
N SER A 11 2.57 1.94 -21.37
CA SER A 11 3.10 2.11 -20.01
C SER A 11 3.12 3.57 -19.55
N ASP A 12 3.59 4.46 -20.41
CA ASP A 12 3.74 5.88 -20.11
C ASP A 12 2.42 6.67 -20.12
N SER A 13 1.38 6.07 -20.75
CA SER A 13 0.07 6.70 -20.91
C SER A 13 -1.01 6.10 -20.03
N LEU A 14 -0.66 5.10 -19.22
CA LEU A 14 -1.60 4.48 -18.29
C LEU A 14 -1.98 5.41 -17.16
N LEU A 15 -3.29 5.56 -16.97
CA LEU A 15 -3.84 6.38 -15.91
C LEU A 15 -4.37 5.50 -14.78
N PHE A 16 -3.94 5.83 -13.57
CA PHE A 16 -4.42 5.25 -12.33
C PHE A 16 -5.35 6.24 -11.64
N LYS A 17 -6.55 5.77 -11.28
CA LYS A 17 -7.48 6.57 -10.49
C LYS A 17 -7.01 6.57 -9.04
N LEU A 18 -6.90 7.73 -8.42
CA LEU A 18 -6.61 7.88 -7.01
C LEU A 18 -7.90 7.92 -6.17
N THR A 19 -7.77 7.73 -4.87
CA THR A 19 -8.87 7.81 -3.89
C THR A 19 -9.54 9.18 -3.86
N ASP A 20 -8.80 10.26 -4.16
CA ASP A 20 -9.34 11.63 -4.30
C ASP A 20 -10.10 11.87 -5.63
N GLY A 21 -10.18 10.85 -6.49
CA GLY A 21 -10.87 10.89 -7.79
C GLY A 21 -10.06 11.41 -8.95
N LYS A 22 -8.82 11.84 -8.73
CA LYS A 22 -7.91 12.25 -9.81
C LYS A 22 -7.34 11.06 -10.55
N TYR A 23 -6.90 11.31 -11.78
CA TYR A 23 -6.21 10.32 -12.61
C TYR A 23 -4.78 10.78 -12.84
N VAL A 24 -3.83 9.89 -12.59
CA VAL A 24 -2.40 10.18 -12.72
C VAL A 24 -1.70 9.06 -13.49
N THR A 25 -0.65 9.41 -14.22
CA THR A 25 0.29 8.44 -14.76
C THR A 25 1.22 7.92 -13.66
N VAL A 26 1.98 6.86 -13.94
CA VAL A 26 3.01 6.37 -13.01
C VAL A 26 4.03 7.45 -12.71
N GLU A 27 4.44 8.21 -13.73
CA GLU A 27 5.40 9.31 -13.56
C GLU A 27 4.85 10.41 -12.65
N GLU A 28 3.59 10.83 -12.85
CA GLU A 28 2.92 11.82 -12.02
C GLU A 28 2.66 11.33 -10.59
N TYR A 29 2.47 10.02 -10.40
CA TYR A 29 2.32 9.43 -9.08
C TYR A 29 3.58 9.62 -8.23
N PHE A 30 4.77 9.39 -8.83
CA PHE A 30 6.07 9.49 -8.16
C PHE A 30 6.71 10.88 -8.28
N LYS A 31 6.03 11.84 -8.90
CA LYS A 31 6.55 13.21 -8.97
C LYS A 31 6.61 13.80 -7.57
N VAL A 32 7.82 14.08 -7.13
CA VAL A 32 8.12 14.77 -5.87
C VAL A 32 8.12 16.28 -6.09
N GLU A 33 7.77 17.03 -5.06
CA GLU A 33 7.88 18.49 -5.09
C GLU A 33 9.34 18.93 -5.01
N GLU A 34 9.64 20.17 -5.45
CA GLU A 34 11.00 20.69 -5.41
C GLU A 34 11.56 20.68 -3.98
N GLY A 35 12.62 19.89 -3.77
CA GLY A 35 13.30 19.75 -2.48
C GLY A 35 13.09 18.43 -1.77
N GLU A 36 12.23 17.57 -2.27
CA GLU A 36 12.05 16.21 -1.76
C GLU A 36 12.97 15.23 -2.49
N THR A 37 13.41 14.20 -1.79
CA THR A 37 14.26 13.14 -2.36
C THR A 37 13.37 12.08 -3.01
N GLU A 38 13.70 11.69 -4.24
CA GLU A 38 13.03 10.54 -4.87
C GLU A 38 13.15 9.30 -3.99
N PRO A 39 12.05 8.52 -3.80
CA PRO A 39 12.09 7.31 -3.02
C PRO A 39 13.04 6.28 -3.65
N ALA A 40 13.82 5.61 -2.81
CA ALA A 40 14.77 4.58 -3.24
C ALA A 40 14.10 3.40 -3.97
N GLU A 41 12.86 3.08 -3.61
CA GLU A 41 12.00 2.13 -4.31
C GLU A 41 10.71 2.82 -4.76
N LYS A 42 10.32 2.56 -6.02
CA LYS A 42 9.06 3.06 -6.57
C LYS A 42 7.93 2.10 -6.22
N ILE A 43 7.26 2.36 -5.10
CA ILE A 43 6.11 1.56 -4.64
C ILE A 43 4.82 2.35 -4.87
N LEU A 44 3.94 1.82 -5.71
CA LEU A 44 2.60 2.34 -5.94
C LEU A 44 1.62 1.59 -5.01
N TYR A 45 1.05 2.33 -4.07
CA TYR A 45 0.07 1.78 -3.13
C TYR A 45 -1.33 1.80 -3.73
N TYR A 46 -2.09 0.71 -3.52
CA TYR A 46 -3.43 0.62 -4.06
C TYR A 46 -4.40 -0.08 -3.11
N THR A 47 -5.68 0.21 -3.31
CA THR A 47 -6.81 -0.47 -2.69
C THR A 47 -7.75 -1.03 -3.75
N SER A 48 -8.37 -2.17 -3.47
CA SER A 48 -9.47 -2.72 -4.28
C SER A 48 -10.85 -2.38 -3.71
N ASP A 49 -10.91 -1.88 -2.48
CA ASP A 49 -12.13 -1.49 -1.78
C ASP A 49 -11.88 -0.22 -0.96
N PRO A 50 -11.96 0.95 -1.59
CA PRO A 50 -11.66 2.21 -0.91
C PRO A 50 -12.66 2.55 0.21
N GLU A 51 -13.90 2.05 0.16
CA GLU A 51 -14.89 2.28 1.20
C GLU A 51 -14.64 1.37 2.41
N GLY A 52 -14.48 0.08 2.17
CA GLY A 52 -14.19 -0.90 3.24
C GLY A 52 -12.81 -0.71 3.87
N GLN A 53 -11.88 -0.10 3.14
CA GLN A 53 -10.51 0.17 3.61
C GLN A 53 -10.25 1.67 3.90
N ALA A 54 -11.31 2.46 4.12
CA ALA A 54 -11.21 3.90 4.30
C ALA A 54 -10.26 4.32 5.44
N GLN A 55 -10.18 3.53 6.51
CA GLN A 55 -9.25 3.77 7.60
C GLN A 55 -7.79 3.71 7.13
N TYR A 56 -7.44 2.69 6.35
CA TYR A 56 -6.08 2.56 5.80
C TYR A 56 -5.79 3.65 4.77
N VAL A 57 -6.75 3.96 3.90
CA VAL A 57 -6.63 5.06 2.94
C VAL A 57 -6.27 6.36 3.67
N SER A 58 -7.03 6.70 4.72
CA SER A 58 -6.79 7.93 5.50
C SER A 58 -5.40 7.96 6.15
N LEU A 59 -4.90 6.83 6.63
CA LEU A 59 -3.57 6.74 7.22
C LEU A 59 -2.46 6.99 6.19
N PHE A 60 -2.57 6.39 5.00
CA PHE A 60 -1.60 6.61 3.93
C PHE A 60 -1.64 8.06 3.43
N GLU A 61 -2.83 8.63 3.26
CA GLU A 61 -3.00 10.02 2.84
C GLU A 61 -2.48 11.02 3.88
N ALA A 62 -2.62 10.74 5.18
CA ALA A 62 -2.05 11.56 6.25
C ALA A 62 -0.52 11.64 6.19
N GLU A 63 0.13 10.57 5.72
CA GLU A 63 1.57 10.53 5.46
C GLU A 63 1.97 11.08 4.07
N GLY A 64 1.03 11.68 3.35
CA GLY A 64 1.28 12.21 2.01
C GLY A 64 1.41 11.15 0.91
N ILE A 65 1.10 9.89 1.23
CA ILE A 65 1.18 8.78 0.29
C ILE A 65 -0.11 8.69 -0.51
N LYS A 66 -0.01 8.79 -1.83
CA LYS A 66 -1.16 8.64 -2.73
C LYS A 66 -1.57 7.18 -2.82
N VAL A 67 -2.89 6.91 -2.84
CA VAL A 67 -3.44 5.55 -2.98
C VAL A 67 -4.25 5.45 -4.26
N ALA A 68 -3.91 4.47 -5.10
CA ALA A 68 -4.65 4.17 -6.31
C ALA A 68 -5.82 3.22 -6.04
N VAL A 69 -6.87 3.31 -6.84
CA VAL A 69 -8.04 2.42 -6.79
C VAL A 69 -7.95 1.42 -7.93
N LEU A 70 -7.80 0.13 -7.59
CA LEU A 70 -7.74 -1.00 -8.51
C LEU A 70 -8.85 -1.99 -8.14
N ASP A 71 -10.09 -1.65 -8.49
CA ASP A 71 -11.31 -2.32 -8.06
C ASP A 71 -11.82 -3.38 -9.04
N ARG A 72 -11.13 -3.61 -10.17
CA ARG A 72 -11.55 -4.52 -11.23
C ARG A 72 -10.75 -5.81 -11.23
N LEU A 73 -11.39 -6.91 -11.58
CA LEU A 73 -10.74 -8.24 -11.69
C LEU A 73 -9.52 -8.25 -12.62
N ILE A 74 -9.55 -7.42 -13.66
CA ILE A 74 -8.42 -7.33 -14.61
C ILE A 74 -7.21 -6.63 -14.01
N ASP A 75 -7.41 -5.77 -13.02
CA ASP A 75 -6.35 -4.94 -12.45
C ASP A 75 -5.27 -5.78 -11.78
N THR A 76 -5.63 -6.85 -11.09
CA THR A 76 -4.65 -7.77 -10.47
C THR A 76 -3.73 -8.41 -11.51
N GLN A 77 -4.29 -8.87 -12.63
CA GLN A 77 -3.49 -9.46 -13.70
C GLN A 77 -2.64 -8.41 -14.41
N PHE A 78 -3.19 -7.21 -14.55
CA PHE A 78 -2.49 -6.08 -15.13
C PHE A 78 -1.28 -5.66 -14.29
N VAL A 79 -1.45 -5.53 -12.98
CA VAL A 79 -0.37 -5.23 -12.02
C VAL A 79 0.77 -6.23 -12.12
N GLN A 80 0.46 -7.53 -12.08
CA GLN A 80 1.47 -8.59 -12.21
C GLN A 80 2.23 -8.52 -13.55
N MET A 81 1.51 -8.23 -14.63
CA MET A 81 2.12 -8.04 -15.93
C MET A 81 3.03 -6.81 -15.95
N TYR A 82 2.56 -5.69 -15.40
CA TYR A 82 3.30 -4.44 -15.33
C TYR A 82 4.61 -4.61 -14.56
N GLU A 83 4.56 -5.19 -13.36
CA GLU A 83 5.76 -5.48 -12.56
C GLU A 83 6.75 -6.40 -13.29
N SER A 84 6.23 -7.45 -13.96
CA SER A 84 7.05 -8.39 -14.74
C SER A 84 7.81 -7.73 -15.88
N TYR A 85 7.22 -6.72 -16.53
CA TYR A 85 7.86 -6.03 -17.66
C TYR A 85 8.71 -4.84 -17.23
N ALA A 86 8.39 -4.19 -16.12
CA ALA A 86 9.16 -3.10 -15.56
C ALA A 86 10.56 -3.55 -15.08
N GLY A 87 10.71 -4.82 -14.69
CA GLY A 87 11.98 -5.42 -14.29
C GLY A 87 12.55 -4.90 -12.97
N GLU A 88 13.84 -5.17 -12.73
CA GLU A 88 14.53 -4.68 -11.53
C GLU A 88 14.63 -3.15 -11.56
N GLY A 89 14.24 -2.51 -10.45
CA GLY A 89 14.17 -1.04 -10.34
C GLY A 89 12.90 -0.41 -10.92
N GLY A 90 11.98 -1.22 -11.46
CA GLY A 90 10.66 -0.77 -11.88
C GLY A 90 9.70 -0.53 -10.72
N VAL A 91 8.47 -0.11 -11.08
CA VAL A 91 7.42 0.15 -10.10
C VAL A 91 6.90 -1.16 -9.53
N LYS A 92 6.80 -1.24 -8.22
CA LYS A 92 6.13 -2.32 -7.48
C LYS A 92 4.77 -1.85 -7.02
N PHE A 93 3.80 -2.74 -7.01
CA PHE A 93 2.46 -2.46 -6.53
C PHE A 93 2.24 -3.15 -5.18
N ARG A 94 1.72 -2.41 -4.20
CA ARG A 94 1.44 -2.92 -2.85
C ARG A 94 0.01 -2.57 -2.44
N ARG A 95 -0.68 -3.58 -1.92
CA ARG A 95 -1.99 -3.33 -1.31
C ARG A 95 -1.80 -2.67 0.06
N ILE A 96 -2.61 -1.64 0.34
CA ILE A 96 -2.53 -0.90 1.60
C ILE A 96 -2.82 -1.75 2.83
N ASP A 97 -3.69 -2.76 2.74
CA ASP A 97 -4.02 -3.65 3.84
C ASP A 97 -2.92 -4.67 4.17
N ALA A 98 -2.11 -5.04 3.16
CA ALA A 98 -1.03 -6.00 3.34
C ALA A 98 0.28 -5.35 3.84
N ASP A 99 0.47 -4.06 3.60
CA ASP A 99 1.76 -3.38 3.82
C ASP A 99 1.66 -2.18 4.79
N VAL A 100 0.57 -2.11 5.55
CA VAL A 100 0.32 -1.01 6.50
C VAL A 100 1.48 -0.84 7.47
N ALA A 101 1.96 -1.93 8.05
CA ALA A 101 3.05 -1.89 9.02
C ALA A 101 4.35 -1.35 8.40
N ALA A 102 4.69 -1.77 7.18
CA ALA A 102 5.91 -1.33 6.51
C ALA A 102 5.86 0.14 6.08
N ALA A 103 4.70 0.62 5.62
CA ALA A 103 4.55 1.98 5.11
C ALA A 103 4.41 3.03 6.22
N LEU A 104 3.74 2.67 7.33
CA LEU A 104 3.38 3.61 8.40
C LEU A 104 4.19 3.41 9.69
N GLN A 105 5.13 2.48 9.70
CA GLN A 105 6.00 2.26 10.85
C GLN A 105 6.93 3.46 11.02
N ALA A 106 6.98 3.99 12.24
CA ALA A 106 8.02 4.92 12.65
C ALA A 106 9.29 4.17 13.03
N ASP A 107 10.42 4.87 13.11
CA ASP A 107 11.67 4.31 13.62
C ASP A 107 11.49 3.86 15.08
N GLY A 108 11.67 2.58 15.32
CA GLY A 108 11.56 1.99 16.65
C GLY A 108 11.46 0.47 16.61
N ASP A 109 11.67 -0.14 17.75
CA ASP A 109 11.65 -1.60 17.87
C ASP A 109 10.22 -2.13 17.96
N VAL A 110 9.93 -3.19 17.21
CA VAL A 110 8.70 -3.96 17.34
C VAL A 110 8.79 -4.79 18.62
N THR A 111 7.82 -4.63 19.51
CA THR A 111 7.74 -5.38 20.75
C THR A 111 6.57 -6.35 20.71
N GLU A 112 6.78 -7.58 21.11
CA GLU A 112 5.73 -8.59 21.26
C GLU A 112 5.37 -8.75 22.73
N SER A 113 4.08 -8.91 23.02
CA SER A 113 3.59 -9.19 24.35
C SER A 113 2.76 -10.46 24.37
N GLU A 114 3.30 -11.53 24.93
CA GLU A 114 2.59 -12.81 25.07
C GLU A 114 1.30 -12.66 25.90
N ALA A 115 1.33 -11.85 26.95
CA ALA A 115 0.17 -11.64 27.80
C ALA A 115 -0.99 -10.98 27.06
N LEU A 116 -0.71 -9.96 26.24
CA LEU A 116 -1.74 -9.31 25.43
C LEU A 116 -2.18 -10.19 24.26
N THR A 117 -1.27 -10.90 23.63
CA THR A 117 -1.62 -11.87 22.59
C THR A 117 -2.59 -12.93 23.13
N ALA A 118 -2.34 -13.47 24.34
CA ALA A 118 -3.22 -14.43 24.97
C ALA A 118 -4.60 -13.83 25.26
N LEU A 119 -4.66 -12.62 25.81
CA LEU A 119 -5.90 -11.91 26.07
C LEU A 119 -6.71 -11.65 24.81
N TYR A 120 -6.08 -11.17 23.75
CA TYR A 120 -6.77 -10.91 22.49
C TYR A 120 -7.23 -12.17 21.78
N ARG A 121 -6.50 -13.29 21.89
CA ARG A 121 -6.94 -14.61 21.41
C ARG A 121 -8.18 -15.09 22.15
N GLU A 122 -8.19 -14.96 23.47
CA GLU A 122 -9.34 -15.34 24.29
C GLU A 122 -10.59 -14.52 23.93
N VAL A 123 -10.46 -13.18 23.83
CA VAL A 123 -11.59 -12.29 23.54
C VAL A 123 -12.09 -12.44 22.11
N SER A 124 -11.18 -12.62 21.13
CA SER A 124 -11.55 -12.75 19.71
C SER A 124 -11.98 -14.16 19.31
N GLY A 125 -11.67 -15.18 20.12
CA GLY A 125 -11.86 -16.58 19.77
C GLY A 125 -10.98 -17.05 18.59
N ASN A 126 -9.91 -16.32 18.29
CA ASN A 126 -8.99 -16.63 17.20
C ASN A 126 -7.60 -16.98 17.72
N ASP A 127 -7.31 -18.28 17.78
CA ASP A 127 -6.03 -18.82 18.28
C ASP A 127 -4.81 -18.44 17.42
N LYS A 128 -5.04 -17.99 16.21
CA LYS A 128 -3.98 -17.59 15.27
C LYS A 128 -3.63 -16.11 15.34
N LEU A 129 -4.35 -15.33 16.16
CA LEU A 129 -4.09 -13.90 16.30
C LEU A 129 -2.71 -13.65 16.90
N GLU A 130 -1.94 -12.77 16.31
CA GLU A 130 -0.69 -12.24 16.83
C GLU A 130 -0.84 -10.76 17.14
N VAL A 131 -0.31 -10.30 18.28
CA VAL A 131 -0.35 -8.91 18.72
C VAL A 131 1.07 -8.38 18.77
N LYS A 132 1.34 -7.36 17.97
CA LYS A 132 2.64 -6.69 17.91
C LYS A 132 2.47 -5.21 18.24
N PHE A 133 3.39 -4.68 19.02
CA PHE A 133 3.50 -3.26 19.26
C PHE A 133 4.49 -2.68 18.28
N THR A 134 4.01 -1.83 17.41
CA THR A 134 4.82 -1.15 16.41
C THR A 134 4.60 0.33 16.57
N PRO A 135 5.65 1.14 16.71
CA PRO A 135 5.49 2.58 16.70
C PRO A 135 4.94 3.00 15.34
N LEU A 136 3.87 3.77 15.34
CA LEU A 136 3.26 4.33 14.14
C LEU A 136 3.63 5.81 14.04
N LYS A 137 3.75 6.31 12.82
CA LYS A 137 3.97 7.73 12.55
C LYS A 137 2.77 8.56 12.98
N ASP A 138 1.56 8.01 12.86
CA ASP A 138 0.31 8.64 13.31
C ASP A 138 -0.01 8.25 14.77
N GLU A 139 0.15 9.20 15.69
CA GLU A 139 -0.14 9.04 17.12
C GLU A 139 -1.64 8.91 17.42
N SER A 140 -2.52 9.28 16.49
CA SER A 140 -3.97 9.23 16.68
C SER A 140 -4.57 7.83 16.49
N THR A 141 -3.81 6.91 15.91
CA THR A 141 -4.25 5.53 15.64
C THR A 141 -3.78 4.58 16.73
N PRO A 142 -4.67 4.18 17.69
CA PRO A 142 -4.26 3.35 18.83
C PRO A 142 -4.02 1.87 18.49
N ALA A 143 -4.67 1.36 17.46
CA ALA A 143 -4.56 -0.04 17.05
C ALA A 143 -4.99 -0.24 15.60
N MET A 144 -4.40 -1.22 14.93
CA MET A 144 -4.77 -1.66 13.59
C MET A 144 -4.90 -3.18 13.54
N LEU A 145 -5.81 -3.65 12.70
CA LEU A 145 -5.93 -5.06 12.35
C LEU A 145 -5.35 -5.24 10.93
N THR A 146 -4.37 -6.13 10.80
CA THR A 146 -3.82 -6.54 9.51
C THR A 146 -4.22 -7.98 9.20
N VAL A 147 -4.46 -8.31 7.95
CA VAL A 147 -4.95 -9.61 7.50
C VAL A 147 -3.88 -10.31 6.66
#